data_47eeb074f0e2745ae8015429795d5f0b
#
_entry.id   47eeb074f0e2745ae8015429795d5f0b
#
_cell.length_a   1.000
_cell.length_b   1.000
_cell.length_c   1.000
_cell.angle_alpha   90.00
_cell.angle_beta   90.00
_cell.angle_gamma   90.00
#
_symmetry.space_group_name_H-M   'P 1'
#
loop_
_entity.id
_entity.type
_entity.pdbx_description
1 polymer ?
#
loop_
_entity_poly.entity_id
_entity_poly.type
_entity_poly.pdbx_seq_one_letter_code
_entity_poly.pdbx_strand_id
1 'polypeptide(L)'
;MIANITDEKSSTSGLANVIVVIGAGSIGQAIARRVGAGKHILLADIRQDNADAAAKVLRDAGFEVSTAIVDVSIRASVQALVETAVSIGSIQGLIHAAGVSPTQAPPETILKVDLYGTAVVLEAFGKVIAHGGAGVVIASQSLIMSKAT
;
A
#
# COMPACT_ATOMS: atom_id res chain seq x y z
N MET A 1 -34.47 39.10 -22.36
CA MET A 1 -34.70 37.69 -21.98
C MET A 1 -33.38 37.09 -21.65
N ILE A 2 -33.02 37.03 -20.38
CA ILE A 2 -31.74 36.46 -19.93
C ILE A 2 -32.05 35.01 -19.56
N ALA A 3 -31.51 34.08 -20.33
CA ALA A 3 -31.60 32.66 -20.01
C ALA A 3 -30.74 32.38 -18.76
N ASN A 4 -31.38 31.95 -17.67
CA ASN A 4 -30.70 31.39 -16.51
C ASN A 4 -30.01 30.12 -16.98
N ILE A 5 -28.71 30.20 -17.13
CA ILE A 5 -27.86 29.03 -17.16
C ILE A 5 -27.68 28.63 -15.68
N THR A 6 -28.53 27.75 -15.22
CA THR A 6 -28.27 27.01 -13.99
C THR A 6 -27.05 26.15 -14.25
N ASP A 7 -25.92 26.59 -13.69
CA ASP A 7 -24.73 25.75 -13.50
C ASP A 7 -25.16 24.55 -12.67
N GLU A 8 -25.60 23.47 -13.33
CA GLU A 8 -25.54 22.15 -12.73
C GLU A 8 -24.05 21.81 -12.57
N LYS A 9 -23.48 22.22 -11.44
CA LYS A 9 -22.31 21.56 -10.92
C LYS A 9 -22.68 20.10 -10.74
N SER A 10 -22.46 19.31 -11.79
CA SER A 10 -22.29 17.88 -11.70
C SER A 10 -21.18 17.65 -10.66
N SER A 11 -21.60 17.40 -9.41
CA SER A 11 -20.70 16.87 -8.40
C SER A 11 -20.41 15.43 -8.81
N THR A 12 -19.48 15.24 -9.74
CA THR A 12 -18.69 14.03 -9.75
C THR A 12 -17.88 14.10 -8.46
N SER A 13 -18.43 13.55 -7.38
CA SER A 13 -17.63 13.14 -6.24
C SER A 13 -16.73 12.04 -6.78
N GLY A 14 -15.62 12.46 -7.40
CA GLY A 14 -14.62 11.55 -7.92
C GLY A 14 -14.10 10.74 -6.73
N LEU A 15 -14.19 9.41 -6.84
CA LEU A 15 -13.57 8.52 -5.90
C LEU A 15 -12.10 8.95 -5.71
N ALA A 16 -11.62 8.97 -4.47
CA ALA A 16 -10.23 9.32 -4.19
C ALA A 16 -9.28 8.40 -4.98
N ASN A 17 -8.18 8.97 -5.46
CA ASN A 17 -7.08 8.16 -5.98
C ASN A 17 -6.27 7.61 -4.81
N VAL A 18 -6.14 6.29 -4.74
CA VAL A 18 -5.54 5.59 -3.60
C VAL A 18 -4.17 5.04 -3.96
N ILE A 19 -3.21 5.27 -3.08
CA ILE A 19 -1.92 4.57 -3.05
C ILE A 19 -1.93 3.64 -1.85
N VAL A 20 -1.80 2.35 -2.08
CA VAL A 20 -1.67 1.34 -1.03
C VAL A 20 -0.19 1.09 -0.75
N VAL A 21 0.21 1.23 0.49
CA VAL A 21 1.59 0.97 0.94
C VAL A 21 1.57 -0.14 1.99
N ILE A 22 2.17 -1.27 1.68
CA ILE A 22 2.30 -2.42 2.58
C ILE A 22 3.73 -2.42 3.12
N GLY A 23 3.85 -2.23 4.43
CA GLY A 23 5.12 -2.02 5.12
C GLY A 23 5.36 -0.56 5.47
N ALA A 24 5.13 -0.21 6.74
CA ALA A 24 5.24 1.14 7.28
C ALA A 24 6.68 1.54 7.68
N GLY A 25 7.67 0.81 7.19
CA GLY A 25 9.08 1.11 7.42
C GLY A 25 9.58 2.32 6.62
N SER A 26 10.87 2.60 6.74
CA SER A 26 11.49 3.77 6.11
C SER A 26 11.38 3.80 4.59
N ILE A 27 11.47 2.64 3.94
CA ILE A 27 11.35 2.52 2.47
C ILE A 27 9.91 2.84 2.04
N GLY A 28 8.91 2.21 2.66
CA GLY A 28 7.50 2.45 2.37
C GLY A 28 7.14 3.93 2.55
N GLN A 29 7.55 4.54 3.65
CA GLN A 29 7.33 5.97 3.91
C GLN A 29 8.01 6.87 2.88
N ALA A 30 9.27 6.56 2.50
CA ALA A 30 10.00 7.36 1.52
C ALA A 30 9.34 7.33 0.13
N ILE A 31 8.82 6.18 -0.29
CA ILE A 31 8.09 6.04 -1.55
C ILE A 31 6.74 6.74 -1.45
N ALA A 32 5.99 6.52 -0.36
CA ALA A 32 4.69 7.17 -0.13
C ALA A 32 4.76 8.70 -0.28
N ARG A 33 5.79 9.33 0.27
CA ARG A 33 6.01 10.77 0.15
C ARG A 33 6.20 11.24 -1.30
N ARG A 34 6.77 10.41 -2.16
CA ARG A 34 7.04 10.77 -3.56
C ARG A 34 5.82 10.63 -4.46
N VAL A 35 4.99 9.63 -4.19
CA VAL A 35 3.88 9.28 -5.10
C VAL A 35 2.50 9.65 -4.54
N GLY A 36 2.43 10.03 -3.26
CA GLY A 36 1.18 10.26 -2.53
C GLY A 36 0.58 11.65 -2.68
N ALA A 37 1.28 12.61 -3.30
CA ALA A 37 0.77 13.98 -3.44
C ALA A 37 -0.57 13.99 -4.19
N GLY A 38 -1.59 14.61 -3.57
CA GLY A 38 -2.94 14.68 -4.12
C GLY A 38 -3.72 13.35 -4.13
N LYS A 39 -3.23 12.34 -3.41
CA LYS A 39 -3.85 11.02 -3.31
C LYS A 39 -4.07 10.64 -1.85
N HIS A 40 -4.97 9.70 -1.62
CA HIS A 40 -5.16 9.08 -0.32
C HIS A 40 -4.17 7.91 -0.15
N ILE A 41 -3.36 7.92 0.89
CA ILE A 41 -2.43 6.85 1.22
C ILE A 41 -3.11 5.90 2.20
N LEU A 42 -3.28 4.63 1.82
CA LEU A 42 -3.63 3.56 2.73
C LEU A 42 -2.34 2.85 3.16
N LEU A 43 -1.90 3.11 4.37
CA LEU A 43 -0.67 2.57 4.94
C LEU A 43 -0.97 1.35 5.80
N ALA A 44 -0.45 0.20 5.41
CA ALA A 44 -0.71 -1.06 6.08
C ALA A 44 0.59 -1.68 6.63
N ASP A 45 0.50 -2.24 7.82
CA ASP A 45 1.61 -2.96 8.47
C ASP A 45 1.03 -4.12 9.29
N ILE A 46 1.86 -5.10 9.63
CA ILE A 46 1.47 -6.19 10.54
C ILE A 46 1.28 -5.67 11.96
N ARG A 47 1.91 -4.54 12.31
CA ARG A 47 1.80 -3.87 13.60
C ARG A 47 1.09 -2.54 13.48
N GLN A 48 -0.01 -2.40 14.21
CA GLN A 48 -0.79 -1.17 14.23
C GLN A 48 0.03 0.04 14.70
N ASP A 49 0.86 -0.14 15.73
CA ASP A 49 1.71 0.92 16.26
C ASP A 49 2.71 1.47 15.22
N ASN A 50 3.28 0.59 14.37
CA ASN A 50 4.13 1.01 13.27
C ASN A 50 3.35 1.80 12.21
N ALA A 51 2.18 1.31 11.82
CA ALA A 51 1.33 1.99 10.85
C ALA A 51 0.91 3.39 11.36
N ASP A 52 0.49 3.49 12.61
CA ASP A 52 0.02 4.74 13.21
C ASP A 52 1.15 5.76 13.38
N ALA A 53 2.32 5.32 13.81
CA ALA A 53 3.49 6.19 13.93
C ALA A 53 3.91 6.76 12.56
N ALA A 54 3.98 5.93 11.55
CA ALA A 54 4.31 6.34 10.19
C ALA A 54 3.22 7.24 9.58
N ALA A 55 1.95 6.91 9.81
CA ALA A 55 0.82 7.72 9.36
C ALA A 55 0.84 9.12 9.98
N LYS A 56 1.20 9.23 11.26
CA LYS A 56 1.35 10.53 11.92
C LYS A 56 2.40 11.37 11.20
N VAL A 57 3.57 10.81 10.92
CA VAL A 57 4.66 11.52 10.21
C VAL A 57 4.22 11.99 8.82
N LEU A 58 3.44 11.18 8.10
CA LEU A 58 2.93 11.55 6.78
C LEU A 58 1.83 12.61 6.87
N ARG A 59 0.92 12.51 7.84
CA ARG A 59 -0.13 13.53 8.07
C ARG A 59 0.48 14.87 8.47
N ASP A 60 1.47 14.86 9.36
CA ASP A 60 2.19 16.08 9.75
C ASP A 60 2.89 16.76 8.55
N ALA A 61 3.23 15.99 7.52
CA ALA A 61 3.75 16.46 6.25
C ALA A 61 2.67 16.84 5.21
N GLY A 62 1.39 16.81 5.58
CA GLY A 62 0.27 17.26 4.74
C GLY A 62 -0.37 16.18 3.86
N PHE A 63 -0.05 14.90 4.06
CA PHE A 63 -0.69 13.82 3.31
C PHE A 63 -1.99 13.36 3.96
N GLU A 64 -2.94 12.94 3.14
CA GLU A 64 -4.15 12.23 3.58
C GLU A 64 -3.82 10.75 3.75
N VAL A 65 -3.94 10.21 4.98
CA VAL A 65 -3.49 8.86 5.31
C VAL A 65 -4.49 8.14 6.19
N SER A 66 -4.84 6.92 5.80
CA SER A 66 -5.51 5.91 6.66
C SER A 66 -4.53 4.78 6.97
N THR A 67 -4.79 4.05 8.04
CA THR A 67 -4.00 2.88 8.44
C THR A 67 -4.85 1.60 8.41
N ALA A 68 -4.17 0.47 8.18
CA ALA A 68 -4.76 -0.86 8.28
C ALA A 68 -3.74 -1.86 8.83
N ILE A 69 -4.22 -2.95 9.41
CA ILE A 69 -3.38 -4.09 9.77
C ILE A 69 -3.40 -5.09 8.60
N VAL A 70 -2.24 -5.62 8.24
CA VAL A 70 -2.14 -6.69 7.27
C VAL A 70 -1.02 -7.67 7.63
N ASP A 71 -1.34 -8.95 7.63
CA ASP A 71 -0.37 -10.04 7.58
C ASP A 71 -0.37 -10.62 6.18
N VAL A 72 0.68 -10.36 5.41
CA VAL A 72 0.77 -10.79 4.01
C VAL A 72 0.88 -12.31 3.86
N SER A 73 1.28 -13.02 4.91
CA SER A 73 1.31 -14.49 4.93
C SER A 73 -0.09 -15.13 5.06
N ILE A 74 -1.11 -14.32 5.31
CA ILE A 74 -2.50 -14.75 5.49
C ILE A 74 -3.36 -14.18 4.37
N ARG A 75 -3.82 -15.01 3.46
CA ARG A 75 -4.63 -14.59 2.29
C ARG A 75 -5.86 -13.78 2.69
N ALA A 76 -6.57 -14.18 3.73
CA ALA A 76 -7.76 -13.47 4.21
C ALA A 76 -7.42 -12.06 4.70
N SER A 77 -6.25 -11.85 5.31
CA SER A 77 -5.79 -10.53 5.75
C SER A 77 -5.51 -9.62 4.55
N VAL A 78 -4.88 -10.14 3.51
CA VAL A 78 -4.65 -9.40 2.26
C VAL A 78 -5.96 -9.05 1.58
N GLN A 79 -6.92 -9.97 1.54
CA GLN A 79 -8.25 -9.72 0.96
C GLN A 79 -8.99 -8.61 1.71
N ALA A 80 -8.95 -8.59 3.03
CA ALA A 80 -9.53 -7.53 3.85
C ALA A 80 -8.89 -6.15 3.56
N LEU A 81 -7.57 -6.13 3.33
CA LEU A 81 -6.88 -4.89 2.91
C LEU A 81 -7.35 -4.41 1.54
N VAL A 82 -7.53 -5.33 0.58
CA VAL A 82 -8.08 -5.00 -0.74
C VAL A 82 -9.47 -4.38 -0.63
N GLU A 83 -10.36 -4.97 0.17
CA GLU A 83 -11.71 -4.45 0.41
C GLU A 83 -11.68 -3.04 1.03
N THR A 84 -10.80 -2.83 2.01
CA THR A 84 -10.58 -1.51 2.60
C THR A 84 -10.11 -0.51 1.55
N ALA A 85 -9.12 -0.86 0.73
CA ALA A 85 -8.59 0.03 -0.30
C ALA A 85 -9.66 0.40 -1.34
N VAL A 86 -10.43 -0.57 -1.82
CA VAL A 86 -11.52 -0.36 -2.79
C VAL A 86 -12.62 0.53 -2.20
N SER A 87 -12.91 0.40 -0.91
CA SER A 87 -13.91 1.24 -0.24
C SER A 87 -13.50 2.72 -0.14
N ILE A 88 -12.20 3.02 -0.13
CA ILE A 88 -11.67 4.39 -0.11
C ILE A 88 -11.75 5.01 -1.51
N GLY A 89 -11.39 4.27 -2.55
CA GLY A 89 -11.40 4.82 -3.89
C GLY A 89 -10.73 3.96 -4.95
N SER A 90 -10.28 4.60 -6.02
CA SER A 90 -9.62 3.97 -7.16
C SER A 90 -8.13 3.73 -6.87
N ILE A 91 -7.70 2.49 -6.88
CA ILE A 91 -6.32 2.11 -6.54
C ILE A 91 -5.40 2.42 -7.73
N GLN A 92 -4.62 3.47 -7.62
CA GLN A 92 -3.68 3.93 -8.65
C GLN A 92 -2.27 3.37 -8.46
N GLY A 93 -1.93 2.97 -7.24
CA GLY A 93 -0.61 2.45 -6.95
C GLY A 93 -0.60 1.46 -5.79
N LEU A 94 0.28 0.46 -5.92
CA LEU A 94 0.60 -0.50 -4.88
C LEU A 94 2.11 -0.47 -4.63
N ILE A 95 2.50 -0.21 -3.40
CA ILE A 95 3.88 -0.32 -2.94
C ILE A 95 3.95 -1.45 -1.93
N HIS A 96 4.58 -2.57 -2.30
CA HIS A 96 4.82 -3.68 -1.39
C HIS A 96 6.26 -3.62 -0.88
N ALA A 97 6.43 -3.07 0.31
CA ALA A 97 7.70 -2.88 1.00
C ALA A 97 7.80 -3.68 2.31
N ALA A 98 6.83 -4.56 2.57
CA ALA A 98 6.90 -5.49 3.68
C ALA A 98 7.80 -6.68 3.33
N GLY A 99 8.61 -7.10 4.29
CA GLY A 99 9.50 -8.23 4.17
C GLY A 99 10.26 -8.48 5.45
N VAL A 100 10.90 -9.63 5.56
CA VAL A 100 11.74 -10.01 6.69
C VAL A 100 13.08 -10.51 6.19
N SER A 101 14.14 -10.25 6.95
CA SER A 101 15.50 -10.67 6.62
C SER A 101 15.91 -11.94 7.38
N PRO A 102 16.98 -12.64 6.93
CA PRO A 102 17.53 -13.79 7.64
C PRO A 102 17.99 -13.50 9.08
N THR A 103 18.25 -12.25 9.40
CA THR A 103 18.58 -11.81 10.76
C THR A 103 17.36 -11.59 11.64
N GLN A 104 16.17 -11.48 11.04
CA GLN A 104 14.92 -11.19 11.74
C GLN A 104 14.01 -12.42 11.89
N ALA A 105 14.14 -13.40 10.98
CA ALA A 105 13.22 -14.52 10.93
C ALA A 105 13.88 -15.80 10.40
N PRO A 106 13.38 -17.00 10.79
CA PRO A 106 13.82 -18.27 10.23
C PRO A 106 13.38 -18.41 8.76
N PRO A 107 14.05 -19.28 7.97
CA PRO A 107 13.81 -19.47 6.54
C PRO A 107 12.34 -19.72 6.18
N GLU A 108 11.61 -20.49 6.99
CA GLU A 108 10.20 -20.78 6.76
C GLU A 108 9.34 -19.52 6.81
N THR A 109 9.59 -18.63 7.76
CA THR A 109 8.90 -17.35 7.87
C THR A 109 9.23 -16.44 6.69
N ILE A 110 10.49 -16.41 6.26
CA ILE A 110 10.93 -15.66 5.09
C ILE A 110 10.18 -16.12 3.84
N LEU A 111 10.08 -17.44 3.63
CA LEU A 111 9.32 -17.99 2.49
C LEU A 111 7.83 -17.63 2.56
N LYS A 112 7.23 -17.66 3.74
CA LYS A 112 5.82 -17.29 3.92
C LYS A 112 5.56 -15.80 3.68
N VAL A 113 6.45 -14.93 4.12
CA VAL A 113 6.28 -13.47 4.01
C VAL A 113 6.77 -12.97 2.65
N ASP A 114 8.03 -13.25 2.31
CA ASP A 114 8.68 -12.62 1.15
C ASP A 114 8.29 -13.29 -0.18
N LEU A 115 8.05 -14.60 -0.20
CA LEU A 115 7.66 -15.31 -1.41
C LEU A 115 6.14 -15.46 -1.53
N TYR A 116 5.53 -16.22 -0.62
CA TYR A 116 4.09 -16.48 -0.67
C TYR A 116 3.28 -15.21 -0.47
N GLY A 117 3.62 -14.38 0.52
CA GLY A 117 2.95 -13.11 0.79
C GLY A 117 3.01 -12.16 -0.39
N THR A 118 4.16 -12.03 -1.04
CA THR A 118 4.29 -11.24 -2.26
C THR A 118 3.39 -11.75 -3.38
N ALA A 119 3.35 -13.06 -3.61
CA ALA A 119 2.49 -13.65 -4.64
C ALA A 119 1.00 -13.38 -4.35
N VAL A 120 0.56 -13.52 -3.10
CA VAL A 120 -0.83 -13.26 -2.68
C VAL A 120 -1.18 -11.78 -2.87
N VAL A 121 -0.30 -10.87 -2.48
CA VAL A 121 -0.50 -9.42 -2.65
C VAL A 121 -0.64 -9.07 -4.13
N LEU A 122 0.25 -9.55 -4.99
CA LEU A 122 0.20 -9.28 -6.43
C LEU A 122 -1.05 -9.85 -7.08
N GLU A 123 -1.45 -11.07 -6.72
CA GLU A 123 -2.68 -11.69 -7.22
C GLU A 123 -3.92 -10.90 -6.81
N ALA A 124 -4.02 -10.50 -5.55
CA ALA A 124 -5.20 -9.83 -5.02
C ALA A 124 -5.34 -8.40 -5.56
N PHE A 125 -4.28 -7.61 -5.52
CA PHE A 125 -4.29 -6.23 -6.02
C PHE A 125 -4.29 -6.13 -7.54
N GLY A 126 -3.71 -7.09 -8.25
CA GLY A 126 -3.73 -7.14 -9.71
C GLY A 126 -5.13 -7.17 -10.31
N LYS A 127 -6.12 -7.64 -9.56
CA LYS A 127 -7.53 -7.69 -9.98
C LYS A 127 -8.29 -6.37 -9.80
N VAL A 128 -7.78 -5.46 -8.97
CA VAL A 128 -8.50 -4.25 -8.54
C VAL A 128 -7.73 -2.96 -8.82
N ILE A 129 -6.46 -3.05 -9.21
CA ILE A 129 -5.68 -1.86 -9.59
C ILE A 129 -6.32 -1.20 -10.82
N ALA A 130 -6.43 0.12 -10.79
CA ALA A 130 -7.05 0.88 -11.86
C ALA A 130 -6.28 0.76 -13.17
N HIS A 131 -6.97 0.94 -14.28
CA HIS A 131 -6.32 1.03 -15.60
C HIS A 131 -5.30 2.18 -15.60
N GLY A 132 -4.07 1.88 -15.99
CA GLY A 132 -2.95 2.84 -15.90
C GLY A 132 -2.29 2.93 -14.52
N GLY A 133 -2.78 2.20 -13.53
CA GLY A 133 -2.13 2.06 -12.23
C GLY A 133 -0.87 1.22 -12.30
N ALA A 134 -0.02 1.32 -11.28
CA ALA A 134 1.25 0.61 -11.21
C ALA A 134 1.50 -0.01 -9.83
N GLY A 135 2.18 -1.15 -9.82
CA GLY A 135 2.65 -1.81 -8.61
C GLY A 135 4.17 -1.92 -8.56
N VAL A 136 4.73 -1.78 -7.36
CA VAL A 136 6.16 -1.95 -7.08
C VAL A 136 6.33 -2.89 -5.91
N VAL A 137 7.23 -3.85 -6.06
CA VAL A 137 7.68 -4.75 -4.98
C VAL A 137 9.14 -4.45 -4.67
N ILE A 138 9.44 -4.27 -3.41
CA ILE A 138 10.81 -4.10 -2.95
C ILE A 138 11.42 -5.48 -2.72
N ALA A 139 12.44 -5.82 -3.49
CA ALA A 139 13.20 -7.05 -3.37
C ALA A 139 14.61 -6.78 -2.87
N SER A 140 15.30 -7.82 -2.41
CA SER A 140 16.66 -7.73 -1.93
C SER A 140 17.53 -8.86 -2.48
N GLN A 141 18.80 -8.55 -2.73
CA GLN A 141 19.82 -9.54 -3.08
C GLN A 141 20.54 -10.14 -1.87
N SER A 142 20.17 -9.78 -0.65
CA SER A 142 20.86 -10.21 0.56
C SER A 142 20.90 -11.73 0.76
N LEU A 143 19.93 -12.45 0.22
CA LEU A 143 19.89 -13.93 0.26
C LEU A 143 20.94 -14.60 -0.65
N ILE A 144 21.41 -13.89 -1.67
CA ILE A 144 22.41 -14.43 -2.61
C ILE A 144 23.81 -14.27 -2.05
N MET A 145 24.06 -13.24 -1.25
CA MET A 145 25.39 -12.91 -0.74
C MET A 145 25.82 -13.72 0.49
N SER A 146 24.89 -14.38 1.20
CA SER A 146 25.20 -15.16 2.40
C SER A 146 25.78 -16.55 2.14
N LYS A 147 25.92 -16.98 0.89
CA LYS A 147 26.49 -18.28 0.49
C LYS A 147 27.90 -18.22 -0.09
N ALA A 148 28.57 -17.08 -0.05
CA ALA A 148 29.91 -16.86 -0.61
C ALA A 148 31.01 -16.88 0.44
N THR A 149 30.81 -17.57 1.59
CA THR A 149 31.87 -17.90 2.57
C THR A 149 31.87 -19.37 2.87
#